data_c4a9d6c7084a2ae735bddba56a9fb6c1
#
_entry.id   c4a9d6c7084a2ae735bddba56a9fb6c1
#
_cell.length_a   1.000
_cell.length_b   1.000
_cell.length_c   1.000
_cell.angle_alpha   90.00
_cell.angle_beta   90.00
_cell.angle_gamma   90.00
#
_symmetry.space_group_name_H-M   'P 1'
#
loop_
_entity.id
_entity.type
_entity.pdbx_description
1 polymer ?
#
loop_
_entity_poly.entity_id
_entity_poly.type
_entity_poly.pdbx_seq_one_letter_code
_entity_poly.pdbx_strand_id
1 'polypeptide(L)'
;LQYISNSILLLLGVLLLSFLFGVGTAYCVSFYEFPGVNFFKWALILSFAVPAYIYAYSLTAFFENYGTAFSILTHLFGSYEYNSFIPKVDGLFGSIISISFSLFGYVYVLSRASFYYQSQNLIDVGKNLGLSPKKTFLKIILPSARPAIVVGLSLVAMETLSDFGTVSFFSISTLTTAIYNAWIAFDDLASANQLSFILLIFIFLLFFIENFSRRKA
;
A
#
# COMPACT_ATOMS: atom_id res chain seq x y z
N LEU A 1 -15.22 2.39 19.47
CA LEU A 1 -14.93 1.12 18.80
C LEU A 1 -14.82 1.29 17.29
N GLN A 2 -15.70 2.05 16.63
CA GLN A 2 -15.72 2.25 15.17
C GLN A 2 -14.39 2.84 14.64
N TYR A 3 -13.82 3.84 15.28
CA TYR A 3 -12.54 4.45 14.90
C TYR A 3 -11.40 3.43 14.88
N ILE A 4 -11.32 2.58 15.89
CA ILE A 4 -10.30 1.52 15.98
C ILE A 4 -10.53 0.48 14.90
N SER A 5 -11.77 0.02 14.72
CA SER A 5 -12.11 -0.98 13.69
C SER A 5 -11.76 -0.49 12.29
N ASN A 6 -12.14 0.75 11.95
CA ASN A 6 -11.82 1.34 10.65
C ASN A 6 -10.31 1.51 10.45
N SER A 7 -9.57 1.94 11.48
CA SER A 7 -8.11 2.06 11.40
C SER A 7 -7.44 0.69 11.16
N ILE A 8 -7.92 -0.37 11.81
CA ILE A 8 -7.40 -1.73 11.61
C ILE A 8 -7.73 -2.25 10.21
N LEU A 9 -8.99 -2.10 9.76
CA LEU A 9 -9.40 -2.54 8.43
C LEU A 9 -8.64 -1.79 7.32
N LEU A 10 -8.49 -0.48 7.46
CA LEU A 10 -7.69 0.35 6.58
C LEU A 10 -6.25 -0.16 6.53
N LEU A 11 -5.63 -0.33 7.69
CA LEU A 11 -4.25 -0.81 7.81
C LEU A 11 -4.06 -2.16 7.13
N LEU A 12 -4.90 -3.14 7.43
CA LEU A 12 -4.80 -4.48 6.83
C LEU A 12 -5.00 -4.46 5.32
N GLY A 13 -5.96 -3.67 4.82
CA GLY A 13 -6.21 -3.52 3.39
C GLY A 13 -5.02 -2.88 2.67
N VAL A 14 -4.47 -1.80 3.23
CA VAL A 14 -3.29 -1.11 2.66
C VAL A 14 -2.05 -2.00 2.68
N LEU A 15 -1.79 -2.70 3.78
CA LEU A 15 -0.66 -3.62 3.88
C LEU A 15 -0.75 -4.75 2.85
N LEU A 16 -1.93 -5.34 2.66
CA LEU A 16 -2.16 -6.40 1.69
C LEU A 16 -1.89 -5.92 0.26
N LEU A 17 -2.49 -4.80 -0.14
CA LEU A 17 -2.31 -4.27 -1.49
C LEU A 17 -0.88 -3.78 -1.72
N SER A 18 -0.27 -3.08 -0.76
CA SER A 18 1.12 -2.63 -0.87
C SER A 18 2.11 -3.80 -0.94
N PHE A 19 1.84 -4.91 -0.24
CA PHE A 19 2.60 -6.14 -0.38
C PHE A 19 2.47 -6.72 -1.79
N LEU A 20 1.25 -6.87 -2.29
CA LEU A 20 1.00 -7.46 -3.61
C LEU A 20 1.63 -6.61 -4.73
N PHE A 21 1.40 -5.30 -4.73
CA PHE A 21 1.98 -4.40 -5.72
C PHE A 21 3.48 -4.25 -5.55
N GLY A 22 3.98 -4.04 -4.34
CA GLY A 22 5.39 -3.82 -4.08
C GLY A 22 6.26 -5.03 -4.38
N VAL A 23 5.91 -6.19 -3.83
CA VAL A 23 6.65 -7.44 -4.08
C VAL A 23 6.43 -7.93 -5.51
N GLY A 24 5.20 -7.84 -6.04
CA GLY A 24 4.87 -8.27 -7.40
C GLY A 24 5.64 -7.48 -8.45
N THR A 25 5.65 -6.15 -8.36
CA THR A 25 6.40 -5.30 -9.30
C THR A 25 7.90 -5.45 -9.13
N ALA A 26 8.41 -5.58 -7.89
CA ALA A 26 9.82 -5.87 -7.63
C ALA A 26 10.24 -7.20 -8.26
N TYR A 27 9.41 -8.24 -8.17
CA TYR A 27 9.64 -9.52 -8.81
C TYR A 27 9.70 -9.39 -10.34
N CYS A 28 8.72 -8.70 -10.95
CA CYS A 28 8.68 -8.51 -12.40
C CYS A 28 9.94 -7.81 -12.93
N VAL A 29 10.35 -6.70 -12.34
CA VAL A 29 11.51 -5.93 -12.82
C VAL A 29 12.88 -6.54 -12.46
N SER A 30 12.92 -7.49 -11.50
CA SER A 30 14.16 -8.16 -11.08
C SER A 30 14.43 -9.46 -11.83
N PHE A 31 13.38 -10.17 -12.27
CA PHE A 31 13.51 -11.53 -12.83
C PHE A 31 13.07 -11.66 -14.28
N TYR A 32 12.42 -10.64 -14.85
CA TYR A 32 11.99 -10.66 -16.25
C TYR A 32 12.63 -9.53 -17.04
N GLU A 33 13.08 -9.85 -18.24
CA GLU A 33 13.49 -8.88 -19.24
C GLU A 33 12.33 -8.61 -20.19
N PHE A 34 11.88 -7.37 -20.23
CA PHE A 34 10.83 -6.91 -21.13
C PHE A 34 11.13 -5.50 -21.64
N PRO A 35 10.58 -5.09 -22.80
CA PRO A 35 10.77 -3.75 -23.31
C PRO A 35 10.35 -2.70 -22.29
N GLY A 36 11.26 -1.76 -21.95
CA GLY A 36 10.98 -0.71 -20.96
C GLY A 36 11.30 -1.08 -19.50
N VAL A 37 11.84 -2.26 -19.19
CA VAL A 37 12.16 -2.64 -17.81
C VAL A 37 13.02 -1.60 -17.09
N ASN A 38 13.99 -0.99 -17.77
CA ASN A 38 14.84 0.05 -17.17
C ASN A 38 14.08 1.33 -16.83
N PHE A 39 13.08 1.69 -17.61
CA PHE A 39 12.17 2.79 -17.28
C PHE A 39 11.30 2.43 -16.05
N PHE A 40 10.68 1.26 -16.02
CA PHE A 40 9.84 0.82 -14.91
C PHE A 40 10.61 0.68 -13.59
N LYS A 41 11.88 0.31 -13.63
CA LYS A 41 12.74 0.28 -12.43
C LYS A 41 12.78 1.60 -11.67
N TRP A 42 12.68 2.72 -12.38
CA TRP A 42 12.68 4.08 -11.80
C TRP A 42 11.26 4.64 -11.65
N ALA A 43 10.41 4.40 -12.64
CA ALA A 43 9.05 4.92 -12.64
C ALA A 43 8.22 4.44 -11.44
N LEU A 44 8.41 3.19 -10.98
CA LEU A 44 7.72 2.66 -9.80
C LEU A 44 8.14 3.34 -8.48
N ILE A 45 9.32 3.97 -8.44
CA ILE A 45 9.75 4.77 -7.29
C ILE A 45 8.98 6.09 -7.24
N LEU A 46 8.50 6.61 -8.38
CA LEU A 46 7.74 7.85 -8.44
C LEU A 46 6.41 7.80 -7.70
N SER A 47 5.95 6.62 -7.28
CA SER A 47 4.78 6.52 -6.39
C SER A 47 4.92 7.39 -5.14
N PHE A 48 6.14 7.56 -4.62
CA PHE A 48 6.42 8.45 -3.49
C PHE A 48 6.25 9.95 -3.79
N ALA A 49 6.37 10.34 -5.06
CA ALA A 49 6.28 11.75 -5.44
C ALA A 49 4.85 12.30 -5.33
N VAL A 50 3.86 11.40 -5.27
CA VAL A 50 2.45 11.77 -5.23
C VAL A 50 1.86 11.41 -3.87
N PRO A 51 1.49 12.40 -3.05
CA PRO A 51 0.81 12.17 -1.77
C PRO A 51 -0.50 11.40 -1.93
N ALA A 52 -0.85 10.59 -0.94
CA ALA A 52 -2.02 9.69 -1.00
C ALA A 52 -3.34 10.41 -1.26
N TYR A 53 -3.53 11.62 -0.70
CA TYR A 53 -4.75 12.41 -0.92
C TYR A 53 -4.88 12.91 -2.38
N ILE A 54 -3.78 13.08 -3.11
CA ILE A 54 -3.82 13.43 -4.54
C ILE A 54 -4.28 12.21 -5.36
N TYR A 55 -3.82 11.00 -5.00
CA TYR A 55 -4.37 9.76 -5.58
C TYR A 55 -5.87 9.64 -5.30
N ALA A 56 -6.31 9.94 -4.06
CA ALA A 56 -7.72 9.92 -3.69
C ALA A 56 -8.55 10.83 -4.60
N TYR A 57 -8.15 12.08 -4.72
CA TYR A 57 -8.82 13.06 -5.59
C TYR A 57 -8.82 12.63 -7.06
N SER A 58 -7.65 12.23 -7.58
CA SER A 58 -7.49 11.87 -8.99
C SER A 58 -8.29 10.62 -9.36
N LEU A 59 -8.27 9.58 -8.51
CA LEU A 59 -9.02 8.35 -8.73
C LEU A 59 -10.52 8.59 -8.65
N THR A 60 -10.98 9.38 -7.67
CA THR A 60 -12.40 9.74 -7.56
C THR A 60 -12.86 10.50 -8.80
N ALA A 61 -12.12 11.54 -9.22
CA ALA A 61 -12.45 12.30 -10.41
C ALA A 61 -12.41 11.47 -11.71
N PHE A 62 -11.49 10.50 -11.78
CA PHE A 62 -11.39 9.60 -12.94
C PHE A 62 -12.58 8.63 -13.04
N PHE A 63 -13.02 8.06 -11.90
CA PHE A 63 -14.10 7.08 -11.83
C PHE A 63 -15.46 7.66 -11.46
N GLU A 64 -15.58 8.97 -11.34
CA GLU A 64 -16.84 9.64 -11.05
C GLU A 64 -17.85 9.42 -12.18
N ASN A 65 -19.15 9.50 -11.84
CA ASN A 65 -20.20 9.50 -12.81
C ASN A 65 -19.99 10.68 -13.80
N TYR A 66 -19.98 10.37 -15.10
CA TYR A 66 -19.60 11.32 -16.16
C TYR A 66 -18.14 11.80 -16.12
N GLY A 67 -17.28 11.14 -15.35
CA GLY A 67 -15.84 11.40 -15.31
C GLY A 67 -15.09 10.89 -16.54
N THR A 68 -13.75 10.93 -16.45
CA THR A 68 -12.88 10.55 -17.58
C THR A 68 -13.07 9.10 -18.00
N ALA A 69 -13.21 8.16 -17.04
CA ALA A 69 -13.46 6.75 -17.35
C ALA A 69 -14.78 6.56 -18.12
N PHE A 70 -15.84 7.24 -17.69
CA PHE A 70 -17.12 7.22 -18.38
C PHE A 70 -17.01 7.78 -19.81
N SER A 71 -16.33 8.91 -19.99
CA SER A 71 -16.14 9.54 -21.31
C SER A 71 -15.39 8.62 -22.27
N ILE A 72 -14.34 7.94 -21.80
CA ILE A 72 -13.56 6.97 -22.59
C ILE A 72 -14.45 5.79 -22.99
N LEU A 73 -15.19 5.19 -22.05
CA LEU A 73 -16.07 4.05 -22.34
C LEU A 73 -17.18 4.42 -23.32
N THR A 74 -17.80 5.58 -23.15
CA THR A 74 -18.85 6.07 -24.05
C THR A 74 -18.31 6.32 -25.46
N HIS A 75 -17.08 6.86 -25.57
CA HIS A 75 -16.45 7.09 -26.87
C HIS A 75 -16.09 5.79 -27.59
N LEU A 76 -15.64 4.77 -26.84
CA LEU A 76 -15.23 3.47 -27.42
C LEU A 76 -16.43 2.58 -27.78
N PHE A 77 -17.48 2.58 -26.99
CA PHE A 77 -18.58 1.61 -27.08
C PHE A 77 -19.94 2.23 -27.47
N GLY A 78 -20.02 3.55 -27.49
CA GLY A 78 -21.19 4.28 -28.05
C GLY A 78 -22.48 4.22 -27.24
N SER A 79 -22.49 3.76 -25.99
CA SER A 79 -23.68 3.69 -25.15
C SER A 79 -23.46 4.24 -23.75
N TYR A 80 -24.55 4.81 -23.18
CA TYR A 80 -24.55 5.37 -21.81
C TYR A 80 -24.80 4.32 -20.71
N GLU A 81 -25.01 3.04 -21.08
CA GLU A 81 -25.35 1.96 -20.13
C GLU A 81 -24.17 1.49 -19.27
N TYR A 82 -22.94 1.91 -19.60
CA TYR A 82 -21.72 1.46 -18.91
C TYR A 82 -21.48 2.12 -17.55
N ASN A 83 -22.31 3.05 -17.13
CA ASN A 83 -22.15 3.73 -15.82
C ASN A 83 -22.23 2.75 -14.63
N SER A 84 -22.95 1.63 -14.79
CA SER A 84 -23.04 0.58 -13.75
C SER A 84 -21.79 -0.29 -13.63
N PHE A 85 -20.91 -0.29 -14.64
CA PHE A 85 -19.64 -1.06 -14.63
C PHE A 85 -18.47 -0.27 -14.06
N ILE A 86 -18.60 1.03 -13.87
CA ILE A 86 -17.55 1.88 -13.33
C ILE A 86 -17.50 1.66 -11.80
N PRO A 87 -16.35 1.21 -11.27
CA PRO A 87 -16.23 1.00 -9.83
C PRO A 87 -16.31 2.34 -9.11
N LYS A 88 -17.12 2.41 -8.06
CA LYS A 88 -17.15 3.57 -7.17
C LYS A 88 -15.92 3.56 -6.28
N VAL A 89 -15.11 4.60 -6.40
CA VAL A 89 -13.93 4.81 -5.55
C VAL A 89 -14.36 5.74 -4.41
N ASP A 90 -14.94 5.15 -3.38
CA ASP A 90 -15.43 5.87 -2.21
C ASP A 90 -15.11 5.11 -0.91
N GLY A 91 -15.37 5.77 0.21
CA GLY A 91 -15.29 5.18 1.53
C GLY A 91 -13.96 4.48 1.84
N LEU A 92 -14.04 3.39 2.59
CA LEU A 92 -12.88 2.62 3.01
C LEU A 92 -12.10 2.02 1.82
N PHE A 93 -12.80 1.57 0.80
CA PHE A 93 -12.20 1.01 -0.41
C PHE A 93 -11.37 2.05 -1.16
N GLY A 94 -11.91 3.25 -1.37
CA GLY A 94 -11.19 4.37 -1.98
C GLY A 94 -9.94 4.76 -1.20
N SER A 95 -10.04 4.82 0.13
CA SER A 95 -8.90 5.10 1.01
C SER A 95 -7.81 4.04 0.89
N ILE A 96 -8.18 2.75 0.93
CA ILE A 96 -7.23 1.63 0.83
C ILE A 96 -6.47 1.70 -0.51
N ILE A 97 -7.16 1.88 -1.62
CA ILE A 97 -6.52 1.94 -2.94
C ILE A 97 -5.58 3.15 -3.02
N SER A 98 -6.06 4.33 -2.67
CA SER A 98 -5.29 5.58 -2.80
C SER A 98 -4.00 5.55 -1.98
N ILE A 99 -4.08 5.13 -0.71
CA ILE A 99 -2.92 5.02 0.16
C ILE A 99 -1.97 3.92 -0.34
N SER A 100 -2.50 2.78 -0.80
CA SER A 100 -1.67 1.70 -1.32
C SER A 100 -0.89 2.11 -2.56
N PHE A 101 -1.50 2.85 -3.50
CA PHE A 101 -0.81 3.35 -4.69
C PHE A 101 0.28 4.37 -4.36
N SER A 102 0.12 5.17 -3.32
CA SER A 102 1.16 6.07 -2.84
C SER A 102 2.31 5.31 -2.16
N LEU A 103 1.99 4.33 -1.31
CA LEU A 103 2.96 3.75 -0.37
C LEU A 103 3.60 2.42 -0.80
N PHE A 104 3.08 1.72 -1.85
CA PHE A 104 3.67 0.44 -2.27
C PHE A 104 5.14 0.55 -2.66
N GLY A 105 5.60 1.73 -3.05
CA GLY A 105 6.98 2.03 -3.38
C GLY A 105 7.96 1.69 -2.25
N TYR A 106 7.58 1.83 -0.97
CA TYR A 106 8.41 1.40 0.16
C TYR A 106 8.73 -0.10 0.09
N VAL A 107 7.68 -0.90 -0.13
CA VAL A 107 7.83 -2.35 -0.26
C VAL A 107 8.58 -2.71 -1.55
N TYR A 108 8.31 -2.01 -2.65
CA TYR A 108 8.98 -2.19 -3.93
C TYR A 108 10.49 -2.00 -3.84
N VAL A 109 10.92 -0.85 -3.31
CA VAL A 109 12.36 -0.51 -3.26
C VAL A 109 13.14 -1.50 -2.41
N LEU A 110 12.62 -1.83 -1.21
CA LEU A 110 13.30 -2.73 -0.29
C LEU A 110 13.29 -4.18 -0.79
N SER A 111 12.18 -4.63 -1.36
CA SER A 111 12.08 -5.97 -1.97
C SER A 111 13.01 -6.09 -3.16
N ARG A 112 13.04 -5.09 -4.05
CA ARG A 112 13.92 -5.08 -5.21
C ARG A 112 15.39 -5.07 -4.83
N ALA A 113 15.78 -4.28 -3.84
CA ALA A 113 17.15 -4.29 -3.33
C ALA A 113 17.54 -5.68 -2.80
N SER A 114 16.66 -6.30 -2.01
CA SER A 114 16.89 -7.65 -1.52
C SER A 114 16.99 -8.69 -2.65
N PHE A 115 16.12 -8.62 -3.65
CA PHE A 115 16.17 -9.50 -4.81
C PHE A 115 17.46 -9.31 -5.61
N TYR A 116 17.90 -8.07 -5.81
CA TYR A 116 19.12 -7.77 -6.56
C TYR A 116 20.38 -8.37 -5.93
N TYR A 117 20.55 -8.23 -4.61
CA TYR A 117 21.72 -8.72 -3.91
C TYR A 117 21.76 -10.24 -3.71
N GLN A 118 20.61 -10.90 -3.72
CA GLN A 118 20.50 -12.34 -3.40
C GLN A 118 20.19 -13.21 -4.61
N SER A 119 19.73 -12.65 -5.74
CA SER A 119 19.01 -13.39 -6.77
C SER A 119 19.86 -14.42 -7.52
N GLN A 120 21.08 -14.09 -7.91
CA GLN A 120 21.87 -14.97 -8.76
C GLN A 120 22.23 -16.29 -8.05
N ASN A 121 22.77 -16.21 -6.85
CA ASN A 121 23.14 -17.39 -6.08
C ASN A 121 21.93 -18.27 -5.72
N LEU A 122 20.80 -17.64 -5.37
CA LEU A 122 19.60 -18.38 -4.96
C LEU A 122 18.86 -19.03 -6.13
N ILE A 123 18.92 -18.44 -7.33
CA ILE A 123 18.40 -19.07 -8.55
C ILE A 123 19.17 -20.35 -8.88
N ASP A 124 20.49 -20.31 -8.78
CA ASP A 124 21.34 -21.47 -9.09
C ASP A 124 21.17 -22.57 -8.04
N VAL A 125 21.02 -22.23 -6.77
CA VAL A 125 20.62 -23.19 -5.73
C VAL A 125 19.28 -23.83 -6.08
N GLY A 126 18.28 -23.06 -6.50
CA GLY A 126 16.99 -23.60 -6.92
C GLY A 126 17.08 -24.56 -8.10
N LYS A 127 17.90 -24.24 -9.11
CA LYS A 127 18.15 -25.12 -10.26
C LYS A 127 18.85 -26.41 -9.85
N ASN A 128 19.87 -26.34 -9.00
CA ASN A 128 20.59 -27.49 -8.49
C ASN A 128 19.70 -28.43 -7.68
N LEU A 129 18.66 -27.89 -7.03
CA LEU A 129 17.62 -28.65 -6.31
C LEU A 129 16.49 -29.15 -7.22
N GLY A 130 16.56 -28.91 -8.54
CA GLY A 130 15.50 -29.32 -9.49
C GLY A 130 14.17 -28.56 -9.31
N LEU A 131 14.19 -27.37 -8.70
CA LEU A 131 12.99 -26.58 -8.48
C LEU A 131 12.61 -25.79 -9.74
N SER A 132 11.33 -25.69 -10.03
CA SER A 132 10.83 -24.76 -11.06
C SER A 132 11.02 -23.31 -10.62
N PRO A 133 11.09 -22.32 -11.55
CA PRO A 133 11.30 -20.91 -11.22
C PRO A 133 10.30 -20.37 -10.19
N LYS A 134 9.01 -20.71 -10.32
CA LYS A 134 7.98 -20.34 -9.33
C LYS A 134 8.25 -20.94 -7.95
N LYS A 135 8.65 -22.21 -7.89
CA LYS A 135 8.97 -22.87 -6.61
C LYS A 135 10.23 -22.28 -5.99
N THR A 136 11.24 -21.95 -6.78
CA THR A 136 12.46 -21.28 -6.33
C THR A 136 12.12 -19.91 -5.73
N PHE A 137 11.29 -19.11 -6.41
CA PHE A 137 10.86 -17.83 -5.88
C PHE A 137 10.11 -17.98 -4.55
N LEU A 138 9.07 -18.82 -4.49
CA LEU A 138 8.22 -18.93 -3.30
C LEU A 138 8.91 -19.61 -2.12
N LYS A 139 9.82 -20.58 -2.37
CA LYS A 139 10.43 -21.40 -1.30
C LYS A 139 11.79 -20.90 -0.86
N ILE A 140 12.51 -20.15 -1.70
CA ILE A 140 13.89 -19.73 -1.43
C ILE A 140 13.99 -18.19 -1.41
N ILE A 141 13.66 -17.52 -2.54
CA ILE A 141 13.93 -16.10 -2.70
C ILE A 141 13.01 -15.24 -1.81
N LEU A 142 11.72 -15.49 -1.85
CA LEU A 142 10.74 -14.72 -1.08
C LEU A 142 10.94 -14.87 0.44
N PRO A 143 11.18 -16.07 0.99
CA PRO A 143 11.54 -16.22 2.39
C PRO A 143 12.84 -15.51 2.79
N SER A 144 13.87 -15.52 1.94
CA SER A 144 15.12 -14.82 2.19
C SER A 144 14.97 -13.30 2.16
N ALA A 145 14.01 -12.78 1.41
CA ALA A 145 13.69 -11.35 1.35
C ALA A 145 12.74 -10.88 2.46
N ARG A 146 12.24 -11.78 3.31
CA ARG A 146 11.29 -11.43 4.39
C ARG A 146 11.73 -10.22 5.23
N PRO A 147 12.98 -10.11 5.70
CA PRO A 147 13.38 -8.98 6.52
C PRO A 147 13.17 -7.64 5.82
N ALA A 148 13.55 -7.55 4.54
CA ALA A 148 13.39 -6.33 3.74
C ALA A 148 11.90 -6.00 3.49
N ILE A 149 11.09 -7.01 3.18
CA ILE A 149 9.65 -6.87 2.97
C ILE A 149 8.96 -6.40 4.25
N VAL A 150 9.31 -6.98 5.41
CA VAL A 150 8.72 -6.58 6.71
C VAL A 150 9.06 -5.13 7.03
N VAL A 151 10.29 -4.69 6.81
CA VAL A 151 10.66 -3.26 6.98
C VAL A 151 9.82 -2.36 6.07
N GLY A 152 9.67 -2.73 4.80
CA GLY A 152 8.83 -1.97 3.85
C GLY A 152 7.37 -1.87 4.31
N LEU A 153 6.80 -2.98 4.75
CA LEU A 153 5.43 -3.02 5.28
C LEU A 153 5.28 -2.23 6.59
N SER A 154 6.29 -2.23 7.45
CA SER A 154 6.26 -1.43 8.69
C SER A 154 6.23 0.07 8.39
N LEU A 155 7.00 0.53 7.40
CA LEU A 155 6.95 1.92 6.93
C LEU A 155 5.56 2.26 6.37
N VAL A 156 5.01 1.40 5.51
CA VAL A 156 3.63 1.55 5.01
C VAL A 156 2.62 1.62 6.15
N ALA A 157 2.77 0.77 7.18
CA ALA A 157 1.87 0.75 8.32
C ALA A 157 1.92 2.06 9.13
N MET A 158 3.12 2.59 9.39
CA MET A 158 3.30 3.85 10.11
C MET A 158 2.70 5.03 9.35
N GLU A 159 2.96 5.13 8.04
CA GLU A 159 2.39 6.17 7.19
C GLU A 159 0.87 6.06 7.10
N THR A 160 0.32 4.84 6.96
CA THR A 160 -1.13 4.62 6.91
C THR A 160 -1.83 5.04 8.21
N LEU A 161 -1.23 4.71 9.36
CA LEU A 161 -1.78 5.08 10.67
C LEU A 161 -1.67 6.58 10.94
N SER A 162 -0.77 7.28 10.26
CA SER A 162 -0.59 8.74 10.38
C SER A 162 -1.37 9.52 9.32
N ASP A 163 -1.95 8.83 8.31
CA ASP A 163 -2.71 9.52 7.26
C ASP A 163 -3.96 10.18 7.83
N PHE A 164 -4.09 11.45 7.54
CA PHE A 164 -5.28 12.25 7.82
C PHE A 164 -5.96 12.71 6.53
N GLY A 165 -5.17 13.10 5.54
CA GLY A 165 -5.66 13.74 4.33
C GLY A 165 -6.58 12.84 3.51
N THR A 166 -6.15 11.60 3.25
CA THR A 166 -6.91 10.64 2.45
C THR A 166 -8.16 10.16 3.19
N VAL A 167 -8.03 9.81 4.48
CA VAL A 167 -9.18 9.32 5.26
C VAL A 167 -10.22 10.41 5.51
N SER A 168 -9.78 11.66 5.66
CA SER A 168 -10.67 12.81 5.77
C SER A 168 -11.41 13.08 4.45
N PHE A 169 -10.71 12.99 3.31
CA PHE A 169 -11.32 13.14 1.99
C PHE A 169 -12.47 12.15 1.75
N PHE A 170 -12.26 10.88 2.12
CA PHE A 170 -13.29 9.84 2.02
C PHE A 170 -14.24 9.78 3.22
N SER A 171 -14.16 10.73 4.16
CA SER A 171 -15.01 10.80 5.37
C SER A 171 -14.96 9.53 6.23
N ILE A 172 -13.79 8.89 6.33
CA ILE A 172 -13.60 7.68 7.13
C ILE A 172 -13.24 8.06 8.57
N SER A 173 -13.99 7.53 9.51
CA SER A 173 -13.76 7.71 10.94
C SER A 173 -12.60 6.81 11.41
N THR A 174 -11.35 7.31 11.36
CA THR A 174 -10.15 6.68 11.87
C THR A 174 -9.66 7.33 13.15
N LEU A 175 -8.65 6.75 13.82
CA LEU A 175 -8.06 7.36 15.02
C LEU A 175 -7.49 8.76 14.74
N THR A 176 -6.89 9.00 13.57
CA THR A 176 -6.38 10.32 13.18
C THR A 176 -7.47 11.34 13.01
N THR A 177 -8.60 10.99 12.36
CA THR A 177 -9.76 11.88 12.26
C THR A 177 -10.43 12.12 13.61
N ALA A 178 -10.44 11.13 14.51
CA ALA A 178 -10.94 11.28 15.87
C ALA A 178 -10.09 12.26 16.69
N ILE A 179 -8.75 12.17 16.59
CA ILE A 179 -7.83 13.10 17.25
C ILE A 179 -8.07 14.53 16.75
N TYR A 180 -8.14 14.71 15.44
CA TYR A 180 -8.38 16.01 14.83
C TYR A 180 -9.71 16.62 15.26
N ASN A 181 -10.80 15.83 15.24
CA ASN A 181 -12.11 16.29 15.64
C ASN A 181 -12.17 16.65 17.13
N ALA A 182 -11.57 15.83 18.01
CA ALA A 182 -11.48 16.13 19.44
C ALA A 182 -10.75 17.45 19.68
N TRP A 183 -9.62 17.65 19.03
CA TRP A 183 -8.80 18.85 19.23
C TRP A 183 -9.41 20.10 18.59
N ILE A 184 -9.76 20.04 17.29
CA ILE A 184 -10.12 21.26 16.53
C ILE A 184 -11.63 21.51 16.52
N ALA A 185 -12.46 20.44 16.38
CA ALA A 185 -13.91 20.62 16.30
C ALA A 185 -14.59 20.77 17.67
N PHE A 186 -14.07 20.06 18.69
CA PHE A 186 -14.68 20.05 20.03
C PHE A 186 -13.86 20.81 21.08
N ASP A 187 -12.69 21.35 20.74
CA ASP A 187 -11.77 22.06 21.64
C ASP A 187 -11.42 21.24 22.92
N ASP A 188 -11.43 19.90 22.78
CA ASP A 188 -11.14 18.95 23.86
C ASP A 188 -9.75 18.35 23.69
N LEU A 189 -8.74 19.09 24.17
CA LEU A 189 -7.35 18.67 24.13
C LEU A 189 -7.09 17.42 25.01
N ALA A 190 -7.86 17.21 26.08
CA ALA A 190 -7.68 16.05 26.96
C ALA A 190 -8.07 14.76 26.22
N SER A 191 -9.23 14.74 25.56
CA SER A 191 -9.65 13.59 24.74
C SER A 191 -8.72 13.38 23.53
N ALA A 192 -8.26 14.44 22.88
CA ALA A 192 -7.30 14.33 21.78
C ALA A 192 -6.00 13.67 22.22
N ASN A 193 -5.46 14.04 23.38
CA ASN A 193 -4.25 13.41 23.95
C ASN A 193 -4.46 11.93 24.28
N GLN A 194 -5.62 11.56 24.84
CA GLN A 194 -5.92 10.14 25.13
C GLN A 194 -5.99 9.31 23.84
N LEU A 195 -6.64 9.82 22.79
CA LEU A 195 -6.71 9.16 21.49
C LEU A 195 -5.33 9.05 20.84
N SER A 196 -4.51 10.10 20.93
CA SER A 196 -3.12 10.09 20.43
C SER A 196 -2.27 9.03 21.17
N PHE A 197 -2.48 8.85 22.47
CA PHE A 197 -1.80 7.82 23.23
C PHE A 197 -2.21 6.40 22.78
N ILE A 198 -3.49 6.19 22.46
CA ILE A 198 -3.96 4.91 21.90
C ILE A 198 -3.27 4.66 20.54
N LEU A 199 -3.22 5.66 19.66
CA LEU A 199 -2.54 5.54 18.36
C LEU A 199 -1.05 5.23 18.53
N LEU A 200 -0.38 5.87 19.50
CA LEU A 200 1.01 5.61 19.84
C LEU A 200 1.24 4.15 20.25
N ILE A 201 0.33 3.58 21.06
CA ILE A 201 0.41 2.16 21.44
C ILE A 201 0.33 1.27 20.19
N PHE A 202 -0.54 1.55 19.24
CA PHE A 202 -0.63 0.80 17.98
C PHE A 202 0.71 0.85 17.21
N ILE A 203 1.34 2.01 17.10
CA ILE A 203 2.63 2.18 16.43
C ILE A 203 3.73 1.40 17.15
N PHE A 204 3.78 1.46 18.47
CA PHE A 204 4.75 0.68 19.24
C PHE A 204 4.53 -0.84 19.09
N LEU A 205 3.29 -1.31 19.08
CA LEU A 205 3.01 -2.72 18.84
C LEU A 205 3.53 -3.18 17.48
N LEU A 206 3.33 -2.39 16.42
CA LEU A 206 3.88 -2.68 15.09
C LEU A 206 5.42 -2.73 15.12
N PHE A 207 6.07 -1.78 15.80
CA PHE A 207 7.53 -1.76 15.94
C PHE A 207 8.04 -3.01 16.69
N PHE A 208 7.36 -3.44 17.75
CA PHE A 208 7.72 -4.66 18.45
C PHE A 208 7.56 -5.92 17.59
N ILE A 209 6.47 -6.01 16.82
CA ILE A 209 6.24 -7.12 15.90
C ILE A 209 7.33 -7.17 14.84
N GLU A 210 7.71 -6.01 14.27
CA GLU A 210 8.81 -5.91 13.31
C GLU A 210 10.12 -6.40 13.90
N ASN A 211 10.50 -5.87 15.07
CA ASN A 211 11.76 -6.22 15.73
C ASN A 211 11.83 -7.71 16.06
N PHE A 212 10.72 -8.31 16.49
CA PHE A 212 10.65 -9.73 16.78
C PHE A 212 10.75 -10.59 15.50
N SER A 213 10.14 -10.14 14.41
CA SER A 213 10.23 -10.79 13.08
C SER A 213 11.66 -10.78 12.54
N ARG A 214 12.40 -9.68 12.72
CA ARG A 214 13.80 -9.55 12.28
C ARG A 214 14.77 -10.46 13.03
N ARG A 215 14.51 -10.75 14.31
CA ARG A 215 15.38 -11.63 15.12
C ARG A 215 15.27 -13.11 14.75
N LYS A 216 14.22 -13.51 14.03
CA LYS A 216 13.97 -14.90 13.60
C LYS A 216 14.41 -15.18 12.16
N ALA A 217 14.90 -14.18 11.44
CA ALA A 217 15.39 -14.30 10.06
C ALA A 217 16.92 -14.30 10.05
#